data_629cb6afba7a5782a6dc35318cb10e7c
#
_entry.id   629cb6afba7a5782a6dc35318cb10e7c
#
_cell.length_a   1.000
_cell.length_b   1.000
_cell.length_c   1.000
_cell.angle_alpha   90.00
_cell.angle_beta   90.00
_cell.angle_gamma   90.00
#
_symmetry.space_group_name_H-M   'P 1'
#
loop_
_entity.id
_entity.type
_entity.pdbx_description
1 polymer ?
#
loop_
_entity_poly.entity_id
_entity_poly.type
_entity_poly.pdbx_seq_one_letter_code
_entity_poly.pdbx_strand_id
1 'polypeptide(L)'
;MKKQYLALSLLTPVLCSALTVEARTPKENKVTNREQPNVIIFLADDLGFGELECYGAKNVQTPNVNRLAGEGIRFTNAHTIAATSTPSRYSLLTGEYAWRRPDTDVAAGNAGMIIRPEQYTMADMFKNAGYTTCAIGKWHLGLGDKTGQQDWNAPLPAALGDLGFDYHYIMAATADRVPCVFIENGKVANYDPSLL
;
A
#
# COMPACT_ATOMS: atom_id res chain seq x y z
N MET A 1 -84.92 -24.84 19.75
CA MET A 1 -84.25 -25.76 18.77
C MET A 1 -82.86 -25.22 18.47
N LYS A 2 -81.85 -25.77 19.12
CA LYS A 2 -80.43 -25.36 18.87
C LYS A 2 -79.81 -26.40 17.93
N LYS A 3 -79.34 -25.93 16.76
CA LYS A 3 -78.60 -26.78 15.84
C LYS A 3 -77.11 -26.76 16.23
N GLN A 4 -76.57 -27.91 16.57
CA GLN A 4 -75.13 -28.10 16.78
C GLN A 4 -74.49 -28.40 15.43
N TYR A 5 -73.43 -27.65 15.07
CA TYR A 5 -72.55 -27.96 13.95
C TYR A 5 -71.32 -28.72 14.47
N LEU A 6 -71.18 -29.93 13.99
CA LEU A 6 -70.00 -30.73 14.24
C LEU A 6 -68.92 -30.33 13.25
N ALA A 7 -67.82 -29.73 13.71
CA ALA A 7 -66.67 -29.45 12.88
C ALA A 7 -65.69 -30.64 12.93
N LEU A 8 -65.54 -31.31 11.78
CA LEU A 8 -64.59 -32.39 11.61
C LEU A 8 -63.24 -31.78 11.19
N SER A 9 -62.27 -31.74 12.09
CA SER A 9 -60.90 -31.29 11.78
C SER A 9 -60.07 -32.45 11.27
N LEU A 10 -59.75 -32.46 9.98
CA LEU A 10 -58.76 -33.36 9.38
C LEU A 10 -57.36 -32.85 9.71
N LEU A 11 -56.67 -33.50 10.64
CA LEU A 11 -55.23 -33.32 10.85
C LEU A 11 -54.47 -34.14 9.78
N THR A 12 -53.88 -33.50 8.84
CA THR A 12 -52.87 -34.09 7.97
C THR A 12 -51.50 -33.98 8.65
N PRO A 13 -50.73 -35.06 8.86
CA PRO A 13 -49.37 -34.96 9.34
C PRO A 13 -48.48 -34.43 8.21
N VAL A 14 -47.89 -33.25 8.37
CA VAL A 14 -46.82 -32.73 7.52
C VAL A 14 -45.56 -33.50 7.90
N LEU A 15 -45.13 -34.37 7.00
CA LEU A 15 -43.85 -35.07 7.12
C LEU A 15 -42.73 -34.10 6.87
N CYS A 16 -42.13 -33.56 7.94
CA CYS A 16 -40.95 -32.70 7.88
C CYS A 16 -39.72 -33.59 7.63
N SER A 17 -39.31 -33.73 6.34
CA SER A 17 -38.06 -34.37 6.02
C SER A 17 -36.92 -33.40 6.42
N ALA A 18 -36.25 -33.73 7.54
CA ALA A 18 -35.03 -33.02 7.94
C ALA A 18 -33.93 -33.32 6.91
N LEU A 19 -33.66 -32.36 6.05
CA LEU A 19 -32.45 -32.32 5.24
C LEU A 19 -31.27 -32.08 6.18
N THR A 20 -30.54 -33.14 6.53
CA THR A 20 -29.25 -33.03 7.19
C THR A 20 -28.26 -32.41 6.19
N VAL A 21 -28.02 -31.11 6.34
CA VAL A 21 -26.91 -30.45 5.68
C VAL A 21 -25.64 -30.95 6.41
N GLU A 22 -24.94 -31.90 5.81
CA GLU A 22 -23.59 -32.23 6.24
C GLU A 22 -22.72 -30.98 6.06
N ALA A 23 -22.35 -30.35 7.17
CA ALA A 23 -21.34 -29.30 7.18
C ALA A 23 -20.04 -29.93 6.69
N ARG A 24 -19.67 -29.65 5.44
CA ARG A 24 -18.33 -29.95 4.93
C ARG A 24 -17.35 -29.21 5.81
N THR A 25 -16.63 -29.92 6.66
CA THR A 25 -15.45 -29.40 7.33
C THR A 25 -14.52 -28.81 6.25
N PRO A 26 -14.05 -27.57 6.40
CA PRO A 26 -13.07 -27.03 5.48
C PRO A 26 -11.89 -28.00 5.47
N LYS A 27 -11.53 -28.53 4.29
CA LYS A 27 -10.26 -29.24 4.14
C LYS A 27 -9.19 -28.28 4.62
N GLU A 28 -8.49 -28.64 5.69
CA GLU A 28 -7.23 -27.99 6.04
C GLU A 28 -6.38 -28.02 4.77
N ASN A 29 -6.27 -26.87 4.11
CA ASN A 29 -5.25 -26.69 3.10
C ASN A 29 -3.93 -26.85 3.86
N LYS A 30 -3.30 -28.02 3.76
CA LYS A 30 -1.89 -28.15 4.07
C LYS A 30 -1.20 -27.02 3.33
N VAL A 31 -0.77 -26.00 4.07
CA VAL A 31 0.12 -24.96 3.57
C VAL A 31 1.34 -25.72 3.05
N THR A 32 1.35 -26.03 1.77
CA THR A 32 2.57 -26.49 1.11
C THR A 32 3.56 -25.37 1.37
N ASN A 33 4.74 -25.73 1.81
CA ASN A 33 5.86 -24.83 2.07
C ASN A 33 6.24 -24.16 0.74
N ARG A 34 5.40 -23.21 0.28
CA ARG A 34 5.69 -22.37 -0.89
C ARG A 34 6.74 -21.39 -0.42
N GLU A 35 7.90 -21.48 -1.00
CA GLU A 35 8.91 -20.43 -0.86
C GLU A 35 8.22 -19.10 -1.13
N GLN A 36 8.31 -18.19 -0.17
CA GLN A 36 7.73 -16.85 -0.33
C GLN A 36 8.53 -16.11 -1.41
N PRO A 37 7.91 -15.64 -2.49
CA PRO A 37 8.63 -14.93 -3.53
C PRO A 37 9.11 -13.57 -3.02
N ASN A 38 10.26 -13.11 -3.49
CA ASN A 38 10.65 -11.73 -3.30
C ASN A 38 9.67 -10.80 -4.05
N VAL A 39 9.34 -9.67 -3.44
CA VAL A 39 8.39 -8.69 -3.99
C VAL A 39 9.12 -7.36 -4.20
N ILE A 40 9.16 -6.88 -5.44
CA ILE A 40 9.75 -5.58 -5.80
C ILE A 40 8.68 -4.73 -6.45
N ILE A 41 8.45 -3.54 -5.92
CA ILE A 41 7.49 -2.56 -6.43
C ILE A 41 8.28 -1.38 -7.01
N PHE A 42 8.17 -1.17 -8.32
CA PHE A 42 8.70 0.00 -8.99
C PHE A 42 7.58 1.02 -9.21
N LEU A 43 7.63 2.12 -8.47
CA LEU A 43 6.72 3.25 -8.67
C LEU A 43 7.44 4.31 -9.50
N ALA A 44 7.13 4.40 -10.77
CA ALA A 44 7.65 5.44 -11.65
C ALA A 44 6.99 6.79 -11.30
N ASP A 45 7.79 7.86 -11.31
CA ASP A 45 7.35 9.21 -11.00
C ASP A 45 7.11 9.97 -12.30
N ASP A 46 5.93 10.57 -12.45
CA ASP A 46 5.49 11.36 -13.61
C ASP A 46 5.60 10.62 -14.98
N LEU A 47 5.46 9.29 -14.98
CA LEU A 47 5.48 8.48 -16.20
C LEU A 47 4.05 8.32 -16.74
N GLY A 48 3.81 8.83 -17.95
CA GLY A 48 2.52 8.72 -18.64
C GLY A 48 2.30 7.32 -19.21
N PHE A 49 1.03 6.94 -19.35
CA PHE A 49 0.61 5.63 -19.89
C PHE A 49 1.25 5.31 -21.26
N GLY A 50 1.32 6.30 -22.15
CA GLY A 50 1.85 6.14 -23.51
C GLY A 50 3.37 6.24 -23.64
N GLU A 51 4.13 6.27 -22.54
CA GLU A 51 5.59 6.48 -22.55
C GLU A 51 6.39 5.18 -22.50
N LEU A 52 5.71 4.04 -22.40
CA LEU A 52 6.33 2.72 -22.48
C LEU A 52 5.98 2.03 -23.81
N GLU A 53 6.93 1.33 -24.43
CA GLU A 53 6.69 0.65 -25.71
C GLU A 53 5.56 -0.39 -25.60
N CYS A 54 5.49 -1.14 -24.51
CA CYS A 54 4.40 -2.10 -24.26
C CYS A 54 3.01 -1.46 -24.19
N TYR A 55 2.94 -0.13 -24.04
CA TYR A 55 1.71 0.69 -24.11
C TYR A 55 1.64 1.60 -25.32
N GLY A 56 2.56 1.44 -26.29
CA GLY A 56 2.49 2.10 -27.59
C GLY A 56 3.44 3.27 -27.80
N ALA A 57 4.41 3.53 -26.91
CA ALA A 57 5.46 4.51 -27.15
C ALA A 57 6.24 4.16 -28.44
N LYS A 58 6.52 5.20 -29.24
CA LYS A 58 7.25 5.04 -30.50
C LYS A 58 8.65 5.64 -30.46
N ASN A 59 8.88 6.61 -29.58
CA ASN A 59 10.08 7.43 -29.54
C ASN A 59 11.04 7.03 -28.42
N VAL A 60 10.63 6.16 -27.52
CA VAL A 60 11.41 5.67 -26.38
C VAL A 60 11.44 4.14 -26.41
N GLN A 61 12.61 3.57 -26.27
CA GLN A 61 12.80 2.13 -26.20
C GLN A 61 12.85 1.67 -24.76
N THR A 62 11.99 0.70 -24.40
CA THR A 62 11.88 0.16 -23.03
C THR A 62 11.97 -1.37 -23.01
N PRO A 63 13.09 -1.96 -23.52
CA PRO A 63 13.16 -3.40 -23.77
C PRO A 63 13.00 -4.26 -22.52
N ASN A 64 13.50 -3.81 -21.36
CA ASN A 64 13.35 -4.55 -20.11
C ASN A 64 11.92 -4.53 -19.58
N VAL A 65 11.20 -3.40 -19.72
CA VAL A 65 9.79 -3.30 -19.36
C VAL A 65 8.94 -4.12 -20.31
N ASN A 66 9.27 -4.12 -21.61
CA ASN A 66 8.61 -4.97 -22.62
C ASN A 66 8.75 -6.46 -22.28
N ARG A 67 9.93 -6.87 -21.83
CA ARG A 67 10.15 -8.26 -21.40
C ARG A 67 9.27 -8.59 -20.19
N LEU A 68 9.25 -7.76 -19.16
CA LEU A 68 8.36 -7.95 -18.00
C LEU A 68 6.89 -8.02 -18.41
N ALA A 69 6.45 -7.16 -19.33
CA ALA A 69 5.10 -7.17 -19.85
C ALA A 69 4.75 -8.45 -20.63
N GLY A 70 5.74 -9.05 -21.32
CA GLY A 70 5.59 -10.31 -22.05
C GLY A 70 5.63 -11.55 -21.17
N GLU A 71 6.39 -11.52 -20.08
CA GLU A 71 6.53 -12.64 -19.13
C GLU A 71 5.48 -12.61 -18.01
N GLY A 72 4.81 -11.47 -17.81
CA GLY A 72 3.87 -11.25 -16.71
C GLY A 72 2.47 -10.83 -17.16
N ILE A 73 1.81 -10.05 -16.32
CA ILE A 73 0.47 -9.52 -16.57
C ILE A 73 0.57 -8.02 -16.89
N ARG A 74 0.05 -7.62 -18.02
CA ARG A 74 -0.07 -6.22 -18.41
C ARG A 74 -1.51 -5.73 -18.23
N PHE A 75 -1.71 -4.74 -17.38
CA PHE A 75 -3.01 -4.12 -17.18
C PHE A 75 -3.24 -3.03 -18.23
N THR A 76 -4.32 -3.12 -18.98
CA THR A 76 -4.68 -2.14 -20.01
C THR A 76 -5.60 -1.03 -19.53
N ASN A 77 -6.16 -1.17 -18.32
CA ASN A 77 -7.07 -0.20 -17.72
C ASN A 77 -6.85 -0.15 -16.20
N ALA A 78 -5.61 0.14 -15.78
CA ALA A 78 -5.27 0.41 -14.38
C ALA A 78 -5.01 1.90 -14.19
N HIS A 79 -5.47 2.43 -13.07
CA HIS A 79 -5.36 3.84 -12.74
C HIS A 79 -4.71 4.02 -11.37
N THR A 80 -3.85 5.03 -11.25
CA THR A 80 -3.38 5.48 -9.93
C THR A 80 -4.53 6.16 -9.18
N ILE A 81 -4.45 6.15 -7.85
CA ILE A 81 -5.50 6.74 -7.01
C ILE A 81 -5.57 8.28 -7.16
N ALA A 82 -4.43 8.91 -7.46
CA ALA A 82 -4.33 10.35 -7.68
C ALA A 82 -3.29 10.66 -8.76
N ALA A 83 -3.39 11.84 -9.37
CA ALA A 83 -2.46 12.30 -10.40
C ALA A 83 -1.15 12.87 -9.84
N THR A 84 -1.10 13.18 -8.54
CA THR A 84 0.04 13.81 -7.88
C THR A 84 0.74 12.88 -6.91
N SER A 85 1.98 13.21 -6.57
CA SER A 85 2.91 12.34 -5.87
C SER A 85 2.45 11.92 -4.47
N THR A 86 2.29 12.86 -3.55
CA THR A 86 1.96 12.57 -2.13
C THR A 86 0.69 11.73 -1.99
N PRO A 87 -0.46 12.11 -2.57
CA PRO A 87 -1.68 11.34 -2.42
C PRO A 87 -1.60 9.94 -3.04
N SER A 88 -0.89 9.76 -4.17
CA SER A 88 -0.70 8.43 -4.76
C SER A 88 0.16 7.53 -3.88
N ARG A 89 1.26 8.06 -3.34
CA ARG A 89 2.17 7.33 -2.44
C ARG A 89 1.51 6.97 -1.12
N TYR A 90 0.76 7.92 -0.54
CA TYR A 90 -0.04 7.68 0.66
C TYR A 90 -1.00 6.50 0.44
N SER A 91 -1.80 6.56 -0.61
CA SER A 91 -2.78 5.52 -0.90
C SER A 91 -2.16 4.17 -1.21
N LEU A 92 -1.02 4.14 -1.91
CA LEU A 92 -0.28 2.90 -2.18
C LEU A 92 0.18 2.21 -0.89
N LEU A 93 0.72 2.99 0.06
CA LEU A 93 1.29 2.44 1.30
C LEU A 93 0.23 2.08 2.34
N THR A 94 -0.87 2.83 2.41
CA THR A 94 -1.87 2.68 3.46
C THR A 94 -3.12 1.91 3.03
N GLY A 95 -3.35 1.76 1.72
CA GLY A 95 -4.61 1.22 1.20
C GLY A 95 -5.81 2.16 1.37
N GLU A 96 -5.59 3.39 1.83
CA GLU A 96 -6.64 4.39 2.02
C GLU A 96 -6.64 5.44 0.91
N TYR A 97 -7.81 5.92 0.53
CA TYR A 97 -7.90 7.07 -0.38
C TYR A 97 -7.40 8.34 0.29
N ALA A 98 -6.42 9.00 -0.30
CA ALA A 98 -5.81 10.22 0.22
C ALA A 98 -6.84 11.34 0.46
N TRP A 99 -7.83 11.50 -0.42
CA TRP A 99 -8.87 12.53 -0.29
C TRP A 99 -9.76 12.40 0.96
N ARG A 100 -9.67 11.28 1.69
CA ARG A 100 -10.36 11.12 2.98
C ARG A 100 -9.69 11.88 4.11
N ARG A 101 -8.48 12.40 3.87
CA ARG A 101 -7.70 13.16 4.85
C ARG A 101 -7.32 14.53 4.30
N PRO A 102 -7.49 15.60 5.07
CA PRO A 102 -7.18 16.96 4.62
C PRO A 102 -5.68 17.25 4.48
N ASP A 103 -4.82 16.45 5.10
CA ASP A 103 -3.37 16.64 5.19
C ASP A 103 -2.56 15.80 4.18
N THR A 104 -3.21 15.20 3.19
CA THR A 104 -2.59 14.34 2.18
C THR A 104 -2.42 14.99 0.82
N ASP A 105 -2.49 16.30 0.75
CA ASP A 105 -2.16 17.07 -0.44
C ASP A 105 -0.64 17.07 -0.68
N VAL A 106 -0.19 17.67 -1.78
CA VAL A 106 1.23 17.66 -2.17
C VAL A 106 2.11 18.25 -1.06
N ALA A 107 2.91 17.40 -0.43
CA ALA A 107 3.71 17.75 0.73
C ALA A 107 4.82 18.77 0.41
N ALA A 108 5.10 19.67 1.35
CA ALA A 108 6.29 20.51 1.31
C ALA A 108 7.57 19.66 1.50
N GLY A 109 8.73 20.20 1.07
CA GLY A 109 10.01 19.49 1.21
C GLY A 109 10.39 19.14 2.66
N ASN A 110 9.96 19.99 3.59
CA ASN A 110 10.17 19.87 5.04
C ASN A 110 8.89 19.48 5.79
N ALA A 111 7.95 18.82 5.13
CA ALA A 111 6.71 18.36 5.77
C ALA A 111 7.01 17.37 6.89
N GLY A 112 6.24 17.44 7.98
CA GLY A 112 6.16 16.37 8.99
C GLY A 112 5.55 15.10 8.40
N MET A 113 5.76 13.97 9.07
CA MET A 113 5.29 12.66 8.62
C MET A 113 3.75 12.64 8.48
N ILE A 114 3.27 12.31 7.29
CA ILE A 114 1.83 12.27 6.96
C ILE A 114 1.21 10.95 7.37
N ILE A 115 1.89 9.83 7.15
CA ILE A 115 1.47 8.52 7.63
C ILE A 115 1.82 8.46 9.12
N ARG A 116 0.83 8.25 9.96
CA ARG A 116 1.06 8.15 11.40
C ARG A 116 1.73 6.83 11.75
N PRO A 117 2.64 6.77 12.75
CA PRO A 117 3.33 5.54 13.16
C PRO A 117 2.38 4.40 13.54
N GLU A 118 1.19 4.71 14.06
CA GLU A 118 0.17 3.72 14.43
C GLU A 118 -0.69 3.24 13.24
N GLN A 119 -0.52 3.84 12.07
CA GLN A 119 -1.30 3.48 10.88
C GLN A 119 -0.66 2.26 10.21
N TYR A 120 -1.45 1.20 10.04
CA TYR A 120 -1.00 -0.03 9.38
C TYR A 120 -0.67 0.22 7.91
N THR A 121 0.51 -0.19 7.50
CA THR A 121 1.03 0.05 6.14
C THR A 121 1.23 -1.26 5.36
N MET A 122 1.49 -1.12 4.08
CA MET A 122 1.93 -2.24 3.24
C MET A 122 3.25 -2.84 3.75
N ALA A 123 4.17 -2.03 4.29
CA ALA A 123 5.41 -2.52 4.88
C ALA A 123 5.15 -3.38 6.12
N ASP A 124 4.23 -2.96 7.00
CA ASP A 124 3.81 -3.78 8.15
C ASP A 124 3.18 -5.09 7.71
N MET A 125 2.38 -5.07 6.66
CA MET A 125 1.77 -6.29 6.10
C MET A 125 2.85 -7.29 5.66
N PHE A 126 3.86 -6.85 4.92
CA PHE A 126 4.96 -7.71 4.49
C PHE A 126 5.82 -8.17 5.66
N LYS A 127 6.12 -7.28 6.61
CA LYS A 127 6.87 -7.62 7.83
C LYS A 127 6.16 -8.68 8.66
N ASN A 128 4.84 -8.56 8.84
CA ASN A 128 4.03 -9.56 9.53
C ASN A 128 3.99 -10.91 8.79
N ALA A 129 4.22 -10.90 7.48
CA ALA A 129 4.37 -12.11 6.68
C ALA A 129 5.81 -12.68 6.68
N GLY A 130 6.74 -12.08 7.44
CA GLY A 130 8.12 -12.54 7.60
C GLY A 130 9.10 -12.01 6.55
N TYR A 131 8.73 -10.97 5.78
CA TYR A 131 9.64 -10.31 4.86
C TYR A 131 10.52 -9.28 5.56
N THR A 132 11.74 -9.11 5.06
CA THR A 132 12.53 -7.91 5.28
C THR A 132 12.08 -6.83 4.31
N THR A 133 11.81 -5.63 4.82
CA THR A 133 11.20 -4.54 4.07
C THR A 133 12.17 -3.41 3.81
N CYS A 134 12.10 -2.83 2.60
CA CYS A 134 13.01 -1.77 2.19
C CYS A 134 12.31 -0.70 1.35
N ALA A 135 12.67 0.58 1.56
CA ALA A 135 12.24 1.69 0.72
C ALA A 135 13.44 2.46 0.15
N ILE A 136 13.47 2.62 -1.17
CA ILE A 136 14.56 3.31 -1.88
C ILE A 136 13.99 4.39 -2.81
N GLY A 137 14.61 5.57 -2.82
CA GLY A 137 14.30 6.65 -3.75
C GLY A 137 13.38 7.73 -3.19
N LYS A 138 12.53 8.34 -4.00
CA LYS A 138 11.65 9.45 -3.59
C LYS A 138 10.62 8.99 -2.55
N TRP A 139 10.59 9.69 -1.41
CA TRP A 139 9.61 9.46 -0.35
C TRP A 139 8.35 10.33 -0.49
N HIS A 140 8.50 11.62 -0.29
CA HIS A 140 7.46 12.65 -0.45
C HIS A 140 6.20 12.46 0.40
N LEU A 141 6.36 11.89 1.59
CA LEU A 141 5.28 11.69 2.59
C LEU A 141 5.62 12.30 3.94
N GLY A 142 6.55 13.26 3.94
CA GLY A 142 7.01 13.92 5.15
C GLY A 142 7.86 13.04 6.06
N LEU A 143 8.59 13.67 6.97
CA LEU A 143 9.45 13.05 7.96
C LEU A 143 9.48 13.92 9.21
N GLY A 144 9.74 13.29 10.36
CA GLY A 144 9.76 13.99 11.63
C GLY A 144 8.38 14.37 12.16
N ASP A 145 8.31 14.97 13.34
CA ASP A 145 7.07 15.21 14.08
C ASP A 145 6.27 16.39 13.53
N LYS A 146 6.94 17.40 12.97
CA LYS A 146 6.32 18.68 12.61
C LYS A 146 6.86 19.22 11.30
N THR A 147 6.00 19.85 10.53
CA THR A 147 6.40 20.57 9.32
C THR A 147 7.30 21.78 9.66
N GLY A 148 8.39 21.91 8.91
CA GLY A 148 9.29 23.06 8.99
C GLY A 148 10.27 23.08 10.16
N GLN A 149 10.30 22.07 11.01
CA GLN A 149 11.09 22.07 12.24
C GLN A 149 11.99 20.82 12.40
N GLN A 150 12.40 20.21 11.29
CA GLN A 150 13.34 19.09 11.31
C GLN A 150 14.76 19.59 11.57
N ASP A 151 15.42 19.03 12.56
CA ASP A 151 16.87 19.11 12.68
C ASP A 151 17.49 18.02 11.79
N TRP A 152 17.89 18.39 10.59
CA TRP A 152 18.49 17.47 9.63
C TRP A 152 19.88 16.97 10.03
N ASN A 153 20.50 17.56 11.07
CA ASN A 153 21.80 17.18 11.61
C ASN A 153 21.69 16.13 12.71
N ALA A 154 20.49 15.85 13.16
CA ALA A 154 20.18 14.85 14.17
C ALA A 154 19.35 13.69 13.59
N PRO A 155 19.25 12.54 14.28
CA PRO A 155 18.30 11.51 13.93
C PRO A 155 16.86 12.08 13.93
N LEU A 156 16.11 11.80 12.88
CA LEU A 156 14.72 12.25 12.77
C LEU A 156 13.84 11.53 13.79
N PRO A 157 12.98 12.25 14.52
CA PRO A 157 12.15 11.67 15.59
C PRO A 157 11.06 10.73 15.05
N ALA A 158 10.68 10.87 13.78
CA ALA A 158 9.77 9.95 13.08
C ALA A 158 10.30 9.69 11.67
N ALA A 159 10.46 8.44 11.34
CA ALA A 159 11.03 7.99 10.07
C ALA A 159 10.36 6.70 9.57
N LEU A 160 10.81 6.17 8.44
CA LEU A 160 10.20 5.00 7.81
C LEU A 160 10.29 3.72 8.65
N GLY A 161 11.23 3.64 9.60
CA GLY A 161 11.28 2.53 10.56
C GLY A 161 10.01 2.38 11.39
N ASP A 162 9.35 3.51 11.71
CA ASP A 162 8.07 3.54 12.44
C ASP A 162 6.88 3.10 11.57
N LEU A 163 7.09 2.99 10.24
CA LEU A 163 6.09 2.56 9.26
C LEU A 163 6.34 1.13 8.74
N GLY A 164 7.16 0.35 9.45
CA GLY A 164 7.41 -1.05 9.12
C GLY A 164 8.55 -1.30 8.12
N PHE A 165 9.34 -0.30 7.72
CA PHE A 165 10.52 -0.51 6.87
C PHE A 165 11.77 -0.82 7.71
N ASP A 166 12.39 -1.98 7.47
CA ASP A 166 13.63 -2.39 8.14
C ASP A 166 14.84 -1.62 7.63
N TYR A 167 14.82 -1.18 6.37
CA TYR A 167 15.85 -0.34 5.78
C TYR A 167 15.23 0.71 4.86
N HIS A 168 15.82 1.90 4.85
CA HIS A 168 15.47 2.90 3.85
C HIS A 168 16.66 3.78 3.46
N TYR A 169 16.72 4.08 2.15
CA TYR A 169 17.61 5.08 1.57
C TYR A 169 16.81 5.96 0.63
N ILE A 170 16.37 7.10 1.12
CA ILE A 170 15.35 7.90 0.48
C ILE A 170 15.78 9.35 0.28
N MET A 171 15.16 10.02 -0.68
CA MET A 171 15.09 11.47 -0.75
C MET A 171 13.82 11.93 -0.04
N ALA A 172 13.95 12.88 0.89
CA ALA A 172 12.86 13.33 1.77
C ALA A 172 11.58 13.73 1.01
N ALA A 173 11.75 14.52 -0.07
CA ALA A 173 10.65 14.92 -0.94
C ALA A 173 11.00 14.68 -2.42
N THR A 174 11.43 15.73 -3.12
CA THR A 174 11.76 15.74 -4.54
C THR A 174 13.08 16.49 -4.74
N ALA A 175 13.75 16.31 -5.89
CA ALA A 175 15.02 16.97 -6.18
C ALA A 175 14.92 18.51 -6.34
N ASP A 176 13.71 19.04 -6.51
CA ASP A 176 13.40 20.46 -6.66
C ASP A 176 12.92 21.13 -5.35
N ARG A 177 12.95 20.41 -4.22
CA ARG A 177 12.46 20.92 -2.92
C ARG A 177 13.50 20.80 -1.84
N VAL A 178 13.64 21.86 -1.07
CA VAL A 178 14.58 21.93 0.07
C VAL A 178 13.95 21.24 1.29
N PRO A 179 14.74 20.39 1.99
CA PRO A 179 16.12 20.01 1.73
C PRO A 179 16.25 18.90 0.67
N CYS A 180 17.23 19.05 -0.23
CA CYS A 180 17.58 18.02 -1.23
C CYS A 180 18.63 17.07 -0.65
N VAL A 181 18.26 16.32 0.38
CA VAL A 181 19.15 15.37 1.07
C VAL A 181 18.69 13.95 0.89
N PHE A 182 19.65 13.03 0.88
CA PHE A 182 19.36 11.61 1.06
C PHE A 182 19.40 11.26 2.53
N ILE A 183 18.48 10.37 2.93
CA ILE A 183 18.32 9.93 4.31
C ILE A 183 18.45 8.43 4.34
N GLU A 184 19.35 7.94 5.15
CA GLU A 184 19.56 6.53 5.43
C GLU A 184 19.16 6.24 6.87
N ASN A 185 18.16 5.39 7.05
CA ASN A 185 17.69 4.94 8.37
C ASN A 185 17.50 6.09 9.37
N GLY A 186 16.79 7.14 8.94
CA GLY A 186 16.43 8.29 9.77
C GLY A 186 17.53 9.35 9.95
N LYS A 187 18.64 9.26 9.23
CA LYS A 187 19.74 10.24 9.28
C LYS A 187 20.12 10.69 7.88
N VAL A 188 20.57 11.94 7.76
CA VAL A 188 21.15 12.43 6.50
C VAL A 188 22.38 11.60 6.14
N ALA A 189 22.37 11.03 4.94
CA ALA A 189 23.48 10.22 4.44
C ALA A 189 24.67 11.10 4.13
N ASN A 190 25.88 10.63 4.51
CA ASN A 190 27.15 11.34 4.26
C ASN A 190 27.18 12.78 4.83
N TYR A 191 26.51 13.01 5.95
CA TYR A 191 26.54 14.30 6.60
C TYR A 191 27.96 14.63 7.09
N ASP A 192 28.48 15.76 6.66
CA ASP A 192 29.77 16.31 7.07
C ASP A 192 29.56 17.64 7.80
N PRO A 193 29.68 17.68 9.14
CA PRO A 193 29.47 18.91 9.91
C PRO A 193 30.56 19.97 9.68
N SER A 194 31.67 19.60 9.04
CA SER A 194 32.76 20.57 8.75
C SER A 194 32.46 21.46 7.53
N LEU A 195 31.40 21.16 6.78
CA LEU A 195 31.01 21.91 5.59
C LEU A 195 29.93 22.97 5.86
N LEU A 196 29.60 23.23 7.13
CA LEU A 196 28.61 24.23 7.57
C LEU A 196 29.27 25.57 7.93
#